data_feb92a8003c61e4ecf00c553013e935e
#
_entry.id   feb92a8003c61e4ecf00c553013e935e
#
_cell.length_a   1.000
_cell.length_b   1.000
_cell.length_c   1.000
_cell.angle_alpha   90.00
_cell.angle_beta   90.00
_cell.angle_gamma   90.00
#
_symmetry.space_group_name_H-M   'P 1'
#
loop_
_entity.id
_entity.type
_entity.pdbx_description
1 polymer ?
#
loop_
_entity_poly.entity_id
_entity_poly.type
_entity_poly.pdbx_seq_one_letter_code
_entity_poly.pdbx_strand_id
1 'polypeptide(L)'
;MKIKLPGKAILLIGLILACAFALSAADRQVNLSSSGNHARLLNNSDLGFDVQFRVGDLKIMEVQTKKGTFDELSIDGWGFSNDVGEPKLPMLRRMISVPLGAEVRFYLNSQSTRELDSKASKLQNRVIPAQEPISRAADPATLPFEVNERLYSLDEFNNRDWVQVTELGMMRGVRVFALDFYPVRYNAVTNSIQVMENVDVRVDFVNPDLIATADMLARTASWEFEQLYSRTIFNWNADNRTVEVR
;
A
#
# COMPACT_ATOMS: atom_id res chain seq x y z
N MET A 1 -52.54 -4.81 74.48
CA MET A 1 -52.24 -5.80 73.43
C MET A 1 -51.47 -5.09 72.33
N LYS A 2 -50.13 -5.24 72.30
CA LYS A 2 -49.24 -4.52 71.39
C LYS A 2 -48.84 -5.47 70.27
N ILE A 3 -49.23 -5.15 69.08
CA ILE A 3 -48.84 -5.89 67.88
C ILE A 3 -47.52 -5.29 67.32
N LYS A 4 -46.47 -6.11 67.30
CA LYS A 4 -45.18 -5.80 66.74
C LYS A 4 -45.20 -6.17 65.25
N LEU A 5 -45.02 -5.21 64.38
CA LEU A 5 -44.74 -5.47 62.96
C LEU A 5 -43.22 -5.71 62.77
N PRO A 6 -42.83 -6.70 61.98
CA PRO A 6 -41.42 -6.90 61.63
C PRO A 6 -41.02 -5.99 60.47
N GLY A 7 -39.92 -5.28 60.66
CA GLY A 7 -39.32 -4.47 59.63
C GLY A 7 -38.75 -5.31 58.45
N LYS A 8 -39.22 -5.04 57.25
CA LYS A 8 -38.64 -5.59 56.04
C LYS A 8 -37.41 -4.74 55.71
N ALA A 9 -36.26 -5.36 55.90
CA ALA A 9 -35.01 -4.83 55.35
C ALA A 9 -35.07 -4.90 53.81
N ILE A 10 -35.19 -3.78 53.16
CA ILE A 10 -35.06 -3.69 51.70
C ILE A 10 -33.57 -3.69 51.41
N LEU A 11 -33.06 -4.84 50.96
CA LEU A 11 -31.72 -4.99 50.45
C LEU A 11 -31.71 -4.35 49.06
N LEU A 12 -31.18 -3.13 48.96
CA LEU A 12 -30.97 -2.45 47.70
C LEU A 12 -29.72 -3.04 47.03
N ILE A 13 -29.92 -4.09 46.21
CA ILE A 13 -28.86 -4.62 45.36
C ILE A 13 -28.65 -3.59 44.24
N GLY A 14 -27.65 -2.74 44.41
CA GLY A 14 -27.16 -1.87 43.36
C GLY A 14 -26.52 -2.74 42.27
N LEU A 15 -27.26 -3.00 41.19
CA LEU A 15 -26.73 -3.57 39.97
C LEU A 15 -25.82 -2.52 39.32
N ILE A 16 -24.53 -2.57 39.64
CA ILE A 16 -23.51 -1.82 38.89
C ILE A 16 -23.40 -2.46 37.51
N LEU A 17 -24.17 -1.90 36.56
CA LEU A 17 -24.04 -2.21 35.16
C LEU A 17 -22.70 -1.61 34.70
N ALA A 18 -21.63 -2.39 34.81
CA ALA A 18 -20.35 -2.05 34.16
C ALA A 18 -20.60 -2.10 32.66
N CYS A 19 -21.01 -0.98 32.08
CA CYS A 19 -20.88 -0.77 30.65
C CYS A 19 -19.39 -0.83 30.34
N ALA A 20 -18.91 -2.00 29.95
CA ALA A 20 -17.66 -2.12 29.21
C ALA A 20 -17.88 -1.37 27.90
N PHE A 21 -17.52 -0.09 27.87
CA PHE A 21 -17.29 0.61 26.62
C PHE A 21 -16.12 -0.14 25.98
N ALA A 22 -16.44 -1.07 25.08
CA ALA A 22 -15.47 -1.44 24.06
C ALA A 22 -15.15 -0.13 23.33
N LEU A 23 -14.03 0.51 23.67
CA LEU A 23 -13.46 1.56 22.85
C LEU A 23 -13.16 0.87 21.52
N SER A 24 -14.12 0.92 20.62
CA SER A 24 -13.84 0.66 19.20
C SER A 24 -12.80 1.71 18.82
N ALA A 25 -11.60 1.26 18.48
CA ALA A 25 -10.59 2.13 17.94
C ALA A 25 -11.24 2.83 16.73
N ALA A 26 -11.51 4.13 16.87
CA ALA A 26 -12.19 4.87 15.82
C ALA A 26 -11.23 4.96 14.64
N ASP A 27 -11.61 4.37 13.52
CA ASP A 27 -10.88 4.55 12.26
C ASP A 27 -10.79 6.04 11.96
N ARG A 28 -9.57 6.54 11.88
CA ARG A 28 -9.27 7.93 11.56
C ARG A 28 -8.98 8.02 10.07
N GLN A 29 -9.49 9.05 9.42
CA GLN A 29 -9.27 9.27 7.98
C GLN A 29 -8.75 10.68 7.74
N VAL A 30 -7.76 10.79 6.87
CA VAL A 30 -7.23 12.06 6.36
C VAL A 30 -7.66 12.20 4.90
N ASN A 31 -8.47 13.19 4.62
CA ASN A 31 -8.87 13.51 3.26
C ASN A 31 -7.87 14.50 2.66
N LEU A 32 -7.28 14.12 1.54
CA LEU A 32 -6.27 14.90 0.82
C LEU A 32 -6.89 15.55 -0.43
N SER A 33 -7.69 14.78 -1.17
CA SER A 33 -8.29 15.21 -2.42
C SER A 33 -9.66 14.55 -2.61
N SER A 34 -10.54 15.20 -3.38
CA SER A 34 -11.85 14.65 -3.76
C SER A 34 -11.78 13.63 -4.91
N SER A 35 -10.62 13.48 -5.56
CA SER A 35 -10.46 12.61 -6.74
C SER A 35 -10.28 11.12 -6.41
N GLY A 36 -10.23 10.76 -5.12
CA GLY A 36 -10.04 9.37 -4.68
C GLY A 36 -8.62 8.83 -4.95
N ASN A 37 -8.42 7.55 -4.61
CA ASN A 37 -7.16 6.84 -4.76
C ASN A 37 -7.15 6.07 -6.09
N HIS A 38 -6.22 6.36 -6.99
CA HIS A 38 -6.14 5.61 -8.25
C HIS A 38 -4.77 5.66 -8.91
N ALA A 39 -4.52 4.67 -9.76
CA ALA A 39 -3.50 4.68 -10.79
C ALA A 39 -4.20 4.57 -12.15
N ARG A 40 -4.00 5.52 -13.03
CA ARG A 40 -4.64 5.58 -14.34
C ARG A 40 -3.59 5.61 -15.44
N LEU A 41 -3.69 4.67 -16.37
CA LEU A 41 -2.91 4.69 -17.61
C LEU A 41 -3.49 5.78 -18.52
N LEU A 42 -2.64 6.69 -19.00
CA LEU A 42 -3.06 7.81 -19.86
C LEU A 42 -2.77 7.52 -21.33
N ASN A 43 -1.51 7.21 -21.64
CA ASN A 43 -1.04 6.86 -22.96
C ASN A 43 -0.34 5.50 -22.86
N ASN A 44 -0.44 4.69 -23.92
CA ASN A 44 0.23 3.39 -23.97
C ASN A 44 0.68 3.09 -25.40
N SER A 45 1.93 2.69 -25.55
CA SER A 45 2.54 2.32 -26.82
C SER A 45 3.66 1.31 -26.60
N ASP A 46 4.19 0.76 -27.68
CA ASP A 46 5.34 -0.15 -27.63
C ASP A 46 6.67 0.54 -27.24
N LEU A 47 6.67 1.87 -27.19
CA LEU A 47 7.84 2.68 -26.79
C LEU A 47 7.74 3.25 -25.38
N GLY A 48 6.63 3.00 -24.68
CA GLY A 48 6.41 3.49 -23.32
C GLY A 48 4.97 3.92 -23.05
N PHE A 49 4.74 4.41 -21.83
CA PHE A 49 3.40 4.83 -21.39
C PHE A 49 3.48 5.97 -20.37
N ASP A 50 2.36 6.67 -20.22
CA ASP A 50 2.16 7.64 -19.13
C ASP A 50 1.17 7.07 -18.12
N VAL A 51 1.47 7.26 -16.83
CA VAL A 51 0.59 6.88 -15.74
C VAL A 51 0.43 8.02 -14.75
N GLN A 52 -0.80 8.20 -14.29
CA GLN A 52 -1.14 9.15 -13.24
C GLN A 52 -1.48 8.40 -11.96
N PHE A 53 -0.78 8.73 -10.87
CA PHE A 53 -1.12 8.27 -9.52
C PHE A 53 -1.77 9.42 -8.74
N ARG A 54 -2.84 9.11 -8.00
CA ARG A 54 -3.55 10.04 -7.12
C ARG A 54 -3.80 9.37 -5.78
N VAL A 55 -3.60 10.14 -4.71
CA VAL A 55 -3.96 9.77 -3.35
C VAL A 55 -5.01 10.75 -2.83
N GLY A 56 -6.22 10.27 -2.64
CA GLY A 56 -7.36 11.08 -2.18
C GLY A 56 -7.56 11.01 -0.68
N ASP A 57 -7.24 9.88 -0.06
CA ASP A 57 -7.43 9.67 1.37
C ASP A 57 -6.46 8.63 1.93
N LEU A 58 -6.18 8.77 3.22
CA LEU A 58 -5.43 7.82 4.05
C LEU A 58 -6.31 7.40 5.21
N LYS A 59 -6.34 6.11 5.51
CA LYS A 59 -6.95 5.54 6.70
C LYS A 59 -5.89 5.25 7.75
N ILE A 60 -6.23 5.48 9.01
CA ILE A 60 -5.35 5.23 10.14
C ILE A 60 -6.11 4.36 11.12
N MET A 61 -5.56 3.18 11.41
CA MET A 61 -6.09 2.26 12.40
C MET A 61 -5.12 2.13 13.56
N GLU A 62 -5.64 2.09 14.78
CA GLU A 62 -4.85 1.77 15.95
C GLU A 62 -4.66 0.25 16.05
N VAL A 63 -3.40 -0.19 16.22
CA VAL A 63 -3.02 -1.59 16.32
C VAL A 63 -2.32 -1.85 17.66
N GLN A 64 -2.87 -2.75 18.44
CA GLN A 64 -2.25 -3.22 19.69
C GLN A 64 -1.26 -4.32 19.40
N THR A 65 -0.05 -4.18 19.93
CA THR A 65 1.01 -5.16 19.80
C THR A 65 1.62 -5.50 21.15
N LYS A 66 2.45 -6.54 21.23
CA LYS A 66 3.20 -6.86 22.45
C LYS A 66 4.23 -5.79 22.86
N LYS A 67 4.54 -4.85 21.98
CA LYS A 67 5.47 -3.71 22.23
C LYS A 67 4.75 -2.38 22.44
N GLY A 68 3.42 -2.40 22.53
CA GLY A 68 2.59 -1.21 22.72
C GLY A 68 1.65 -0.95 21.57
N THR A 69 1.08 0.24 21.58
CA THR A 69 0.12 0.71 20.61
C THR A 69 0.83 1.43 19.47
N PHE A 70 0.45 1.12 18.24
CA PHE A 70 0.93 1.74 17.02
C PHE A 70 -0.23 2.19 16.14
N ASP A 71 0.06 3.05 15.17
CA ASP A 71 -0.86 3.43 14.11
C ASP A 71 -0.47 2.72 12.81
N GLU A 72 -1.42 2.12 12.12
CA GLU A 72 -1.25 1.58 10.77
C GLU A 72 -1.88 2.54 9.76
N LEU A 73 -1.07 3.02 8.81
CA LEU A 73 -1.52 3.84 7.67
C LEU A 73 -1.90 2.93 6.51
N SER A 74 -3.07 3.12 5.93
CA SER A 74 -3.52 2.33 4.78
C SER A 74 -4.22 3.18 3.71
N ILE A 75 -4.24 2.67 2.49
CA ILE A 75 -5.01 3.18 1.36
C ILE A 75 -5.83 2.01 0.82
N ASP A 76 -7.12 2.21 0.59
CA ASP A 76 -8.01 1.15 0.14
C ASP A 76 -7.55 0.52 -1.17
N GLY A 77 -7.42 -0.80 -1.17
CA GLY A 77 -7.00 -1.59 -2.32
C GLY A 77 -5.50 -1.53 -2.65
N TRP A 78 -4.69 -0.86 -1.81
CA TRP A 78 -3.24 -0.81 -1.95
C TRP A 78 -2.57 -1.79 -0.98
N GLY A 79 -1.33 -2.16 -1.28
CA GLY A 79 -0.50 -2.96 -0.39
C GLY A 79 0.33 -2.10 0.56
N PHE A 80 1.37 -2.72 1.12
CA PHE A 80 2.29 -2.07 2.05
C PHE A 80 3.74 -2.35 1.68
N SER A 81 4.64 -1.46 2.12
CA SER A 81 6.07 -1.76 2.16
C SER A 81 6.34 -2.92 3.14
N ASN A 82 7.31 -3.75 2.82
CA ASN A 82 7.59 -5.00 3.55
C ASN A 82 9.03 -5.09 4.08
N ASP A 83 9.74 -3.96 4.17
CA ASP A 83 11.08 -3.93 4.74
C ASP A 83 10.99 -4.07 6.26
N VAL A 84 11.39 -5.23 6.75
CA VAL A 84 11.22 -5.63 8.15
C VAL A 84 11.86 -4.64 9.10
N GLY A 85 11.11 -4.24 10.11
CA GLY A 85 11.51 -3.25 11.10
C GLY A 85 11.38 -1.79 10.67
N GLU A 86 11.18 -1.51 9.38
CA GLU A 86 10.92 -0.15 8.88
C GLU A 86 9.44 0.21 8.98
N PRO A 87 9.08 1.51 8.96
CA PRO A 87 7.68 1.91 8.99
C PRO A 87 6.89 1.25 7.87
N LYS A 88 5.80 0.55 8.22
CA LYS A 88 4.88 -0.11 7.30
C LYS A 88 4.01 0.95 6.64
N LEU A 89 4.37 1.35 5.43
CA LEU A 89 3.70 2.42 4.70
C LEU A 89 2.92 1.87 3.50
N PRO A 90 1.80 2.52 3.12
CA PRO A 90 1.03 2.09 1.96
C PRO A 90 1.88 2.20 0.67
N MET A 91 1.71 1.25 -0.22
CA MET A 91 2.33 1.23 -1.54
C MET A 91 1.40 0.65 -2.59
N LEU A 92 1.54 1.09 -3.83
CA LEU A 92 0.84 0.52 -4.96
C LEU A 92 1.83 -0.13 -5.92
N ARG A 93 1.70 -1.43 -6.14
CA ARG A 93 2.44 -2.17 -7.17
C ARG A 93 1.58 -2.40 -8.39
N ARG A 94 2.14 -2.11 -9.57
CA ARG A 94 1.58 -2.52 -10.87
C ARG A 94 2.60 -3.35 -11.62
N MET A 95 2.18 -4.51 -12.09
CA MET A 95 3.00 -5.25 -13.05
C MET A 95 2.87 -4.62 -14.42
N ILE A 96 3.99 -4.42 -15.09
CA ILE A 96 4.06 -3.85 -16.44
C ILE A 96 4.81 -4.81 -17.37
N SER A 97 4.39 -4.85 -18.62
CA SER A 97 5.15 -5.54 -19.68
C SER A 97 6.17 -4.59 -20.30
N VAL A 98 7.37 -5.11 -20.55
CA VAL A 98 8.47 -4.39 -21.16
C VAL A 98 8.93 -5.17 -22.39
N PRO A 99 9.10 -4.56 -23.57
CA PRO A 99 9.62 -5.25 -24.74
C PRO A 99 10.99 -5.86 -24.51
N LEU A 100 11.32 -6.93 -25.24
CA LEU A 100 12.65 -7.53 -25.19
C LEU A 100 13.72 -6.51 -25.58
N GLY A 101 14.89 -6.61 -24.95
CA GLY A 101 16.02 -5.72 -25.21
C GLY A 101 15.86 -4.29 -24.65
N ALA A 102 14.67 -3.88 -24.27
CA ALA A 102 14.44 -2.51 -23.78
C ALA A 102 15.10 -2.25 -22.43
N GLU A 103 15.72 -1.09 -22.30
CA GLU A 103 16.03 -0.45 -21.02
C GLU A 103 14.82 0.39 -20.59
N VAL A 104 14.46 0.30 -19.31
CA VAL A 104 13.33 1.07 -18.75
C VAL A 104 13.87 2.35 -18.12
N ARG A 105 13.36 3.49 -18.55
CA ARG A 105 13.60 4.81 -17.95
C ARG A 105 12.29 5.41 -17.52
N PHE A 106 12.28 6.12 -16.40
CA PHE A 106 11.08 6.81 -15.96
C PHE A 106 11.39 8.22 -15.47
N TYR A 107 10.39 9.09 -15.60
CA TYR A 107 10.48 10.51 -15.27
C TYR A 107 9.22 10.93 -14.51
N LEU A 108 9.40 11.72 -13.46
CA LEU A 108 8.31 12.36 -12.74
C LEU A 108 8.04 13.73 -13.37
N ASN A 109 6.97 13.84 -14.17
CA ASN A 109 6.67 15.04 -14.94
C ASN A 109 5.96 16.12 -14.14
N SER A 110 5.00 15.71 -13.31
CA SER A 110 4.21 16.60 -12.47
C SER A 110 4.02 15.94 -11.12
N GLN A 111 4.25 16.69 -10.06
CA GLN A 111 4.10 16.15 -8.71
C GLN A 111 3.62 17.23 -7.73
N SER A 112 2.81 16.82 -6.77
CA SER A 112 2.49 17.64 -5.59
C SER A 112 2.61 16.81 -4.33
N THR A 113 3.31 17.37 -3.36
CA THR A 113 3.51 16.78 -2.04
C THR A 113 2.91 17.69 -0.99
N ARG A 114 2.39 17.08 0.06
CA ARG A 114 1.91 17.77 1.27
C ARG A 114 2.55 17.19 2.50
N GLU A 115 3.06 18.03 3.36
CA GLU A 115 3.52 17.63 4.68
C GLU A 115 2.41 17.84 5.70
N LEU A 116 2.21 16.83 6.54
CA LEU A 116 1.20 16.81 7.59
C LEU A 116 1.89 16.48 8.92
N ASP A 117 1.82 17.41 9.87
CA ASP A 117 2.25 17.16 11.24
C ASP A 117 1.35 16.09 11.90
N SER A 118 1.69 15.67 13.12
CA SER A 118 0.92 14.63 13.83
C SER A 118 -0.56 15.01 14.02
N LYS A 119 -0.88 16.29 14.16
CA LYS A 119 -2.26 16.76 14.31
C LYS A 119 -3.02 16.71 12.99
N ALA A 120 -2.43 17.17 11.91
CA ALA A 120 -3.05 17.19 10.59
C ALA A 120 -3.15 15.78 10.00
N SER A 121 -2.15 14.92 10.24
CA SER A 121 -2.15 13.51 9.85
C SER A 121 -3.04 12.65 10.74
N LYS A 122 -3.47 13.17 11.91
CA LYS A 122 -4.23 12.43 12.94
C LYS A 122 -3.49 11.22 13.53
N LEU A 123 -2.17 11.15 13.39
CA LEU A 123 -1.35 10.13 14.04
C LEU A 123 -1.31 10.37 15.55
N GLN A 124 -1.65 9.36 16.33
CA GLN A 124 -1.61 9.38 17.80
C GLN A 124 -0.45 8.56 18.35
N ASN A 125 -0.08 7.52 17.62
CA ASN A 125 1.02 6.62 17.94
C ASN A 125 2.03 6.62 16.80
N ARG A 126 3.21 6.03 17.06
CA ARG A 126 4.21 5.78 16.01
C ARG A 126 3.63 4.82 14.97
N VAL A 127 3.99 5.00 13.71
CA VAL A 127 3.58 4.05 12.65
C VAL A 127 4.18 2.67 12.95
N ILE A 128 3.36 1.63 12.77
CA ILE A 128 3.77 0.25 13.02
C ILE A 128 4.92 -0.17 12.09
N PRO A 129 5.97 -0.83 12.58
CA PRO A 129 6.99 -1.40 11.71
C PRO A 129 6.47 -2.62 10.95
N ALA A 130 6.92 -2.80 9.72
CA ALA A 130 6.69 -4.01 8.95
C ALA A 130 7.34 -5.21 9.65
N GLN A 131 6.64 -6.33 9.68
CA GLN A 131 7.08 -7.57 10.32
C GLN A 131 7.26 -8.66 9.27
N GLU A 132 8.09 -9.66 9.58
CA GLU A 132 8.20 -10.85 8.75
C GLU A 132 6.83 -11.52 8.54
N PRO A 133 6.55 -12.03 7.34
CA PRO A 133 5.35 -12.83 7.09
C PRO A 133 5.34 -14.07 7.99
N ILE A 134 4.26 -14.25 8.73
CA ILE A 134 4.12 -15.35 9.69
C ILE A 134 3.57 -16.59 8.98
N SER A 135 4.22 -17.74 9.16
CA SER A 135 3.61 -19.02 8.79
C SER A 135 2.34 -19.27 9.61
N ARG A 136 1.31 -19.84 8.98
CA ARG A 136 0.06 -20.20 9.68
C ARG A 136 0.27 -21.17 10.84
N ALA A 137 1.37 -21.93 10.84
CA ALA A 137 1.71 -22.88 11.89
C ALA A 137 2.55 -22.28 13.02
N ALA A 138 3.04 -21.05 12.89
CA ALA A 138 3.85 -20.40 13.91
C ALA A 138 2.95 -19.76 14.98
N ASP A 139 3.39 -19.84 16.23
CA ASP A 139 2.77 -19.12 17.34
C ASP A 139 3.21 -17.64 17.31
N PRO A 140 2.29 -16.69 17.05
CA PRO A 140 2.63 -15.26 17.00
C PRO A 140 3.25 -14.72 18.30
N ALA A 141 2.98 -15.36 19.45
CA ALA A 141 3.50 -14.94 20.73
C ALA A 141 4.99 -15.16 20.87
N THR A 142 5.55 -16.15 20.16
CA THR A 142 6.97 -16.53 20.24
C THR A 142 7.85 -15.76 19.26
N LEU A 143 7.26 -15.11 18.24
CA LEU A 143 8.01 -14.42 17.20
C LEU A 143 8.59 -13.10 17.72
N PRO A 144 9.79 -12.70 17.29
CA PRO A 144 10.34 -11.38 17.60
C PRO A 144 9.42 -10.29 17.02
N PHE A 145 9.41 -9.13 17.64
CA PHE A 145 8.81 -7.92 17.08
C PHE A 145 9.96 -7.01 16.66
N GLU A 146 10.19 -6.93 15.38
CA GLU A 146 11.32 -6.22 14.79
C GLU A 146 11.03 -4.73 14.66
N VAL A 147 11.98 -3.90 15.09
CA VAL A 147 11.96 -2.45 14.94
C VAL A 147 13.36 -2.00 14.55
N ASN A 148 13.48 -1.25 13.48
CA ASN A 148 14.73 -0.59 13.12
C ASN A 148 14.87 0.69 13.96
N GLU A 149 15.38 0.55 15.18
CA GLU A 149 15.49 1.66 16.14
C GLU A 149 16.30 2.83 15.58
N ARG A 150 17.26 2.58 14.69
CA ARG A 150 18.00 3.64 14.02
C ARG A 150 17.09 4.53 13.20
N LEU A 151 16.25 3.96 12.33
CA LEU A 151 15.32 4.74 11.49
C LEU A 151 14.28 5.46 12.34
N TYR A 152 13.78 4.81 13.40
CA TYR A 152 12.80 5.42 14.28
C TYR A 152 13.39 6.50 15.22
N SER A 153 14.71 6.67 15.29
CA SER A 153 15.38 7.73 16.06
C SER A 153 15.91 8.88 15.22
N LEU A 154 15.85 8.78 13.89
CA LEU A 154 16.27 9.85 12.98
C LEU A 154 15.15 10.88 12.83
N ASP A 155 15.50 12.18 13.02
CA ASP A 155 14.59 13.29 12.79
C ASP A 155 14.60 13.72 11.32
N GLU A 156 14.23 12.77 10.46
CA GLU A 156 14.10 12.97 9.02
C GLU A 156 13.04 12.05 8.44
N PHE A 157 12.48 12.42 7.29
CA PHE A 157 11.62 11.53 6.52
C PHE A 157 12.44 10.38 5.94
N ASN A 158 11.86 9.16 5.95
CA ASN A 158 12.50 8.02 5.30
C ASN A 158 12.82 8.34 3.82
N ASN A 159 14.03 7.99 3.39
CA ASN A 159 14.58 8.37 2.08
C ASN A 159 14.27 7.32 0.99
N ARG A 160 13.02 6.89 0.89
CA ARG A 160 12.59 5.99 -0.18
C ARG A 160 12.20 6.80 -1.42
N ASP A 161 12.58 6.33 -2.61
CA ASP A 161 12.09 6.90 -3.85
C ASP A 161 10.58 6.77 -3.97
N TRP A 162 9.91 7.82 -4.47
CA TRP A 162 8.47 7.81 -4.66
C TRP A 162 8.00 6.77 -5.68
N VAL A 163 8.83 6.51 -6.68
CA VAL A 163 8.57 5.54 -7.74
C VAL A 163 9.80 4.67 -7.91
N GLN A 164 9.58 3.37 -8.03
CA GLN A 164 10.64 2.40 -8.31
C GLN A 164 10.19 1.47 -9.43
N VAL A 165 11.14 1.07 -10.27
CA VAL A 165 10.90 0.09 -11.34
C VAL A 165 11.90 -1.04 -11.18
N THR A 166 11.40 -2.27 -11.04
CA THR A 166 12.23 -3.45 -10.78
C THR A 166 11.84 -4.59 -11.72
N GLU A 167 12.81 -5.23 -12.36
CA GLU A 167 12.55 -6.41 -13.19
C GLU A 167 12.16 -7.60 -12.32
N LEU A 168 11.03 -8.24 -12.66
CA LEU A 168 10.54 -9.44 -11.99
C LEU A 168 10.94 -10.72 -12.73
N GLY A 169 11.23 -10.62 -14.03
CA GLY A 169 11.60 -11.75 -14.88
C GLY A 169 10.67 -11.97 -16.07
N MET A 170 10.59 -13.22 -16.52
CA MET A 170 9.79 -13.60 -17.69
C MET A 170 8.56 -14.41 -17.28
N MET A 171 7.39 -14.01 -17.76
CA MET A 171 6.16 -14.76 -17.63
C MET A 171 5.72 -15.23 -19.02
N ARG A 172 6.06 -16.48 -19.38
CA ARG A 172 5.73 -17.12 -20.67
C ARG A 172 5.95 -16.20 -21.90
N GLY A 173 7.18 -15.69 -22.04
CA GLY A 173 7.55 -14.83 -23.18
C GLY A 173 7.30 -13.34 -22.97
N VAL A 174 6.59 -12.95 -21.92
CA VAL A 174 6.42 -11.53 -21.53
C VAL A 174 7.44 -11.15 -20.47
N ARG A 175 8.26 -10.18 -20.73
CA ARG A 175 9.19 -9.59 -19.77
C ARG A 175 8.41 -8.67 -18.82
N VAL A 176 8.42 -8.97 -17.53
CA VAL A 176 7.57 -8.33 -16.53
C VAL A 176 8.41 -7.54 -15.54
N PHE A 177 7.98 -6.32 -15.25
CA PHE A 177 8.53 -5.44 -14.23
C PHE A 177 7.48 -5.07 -13.20
N ALA A 178 7.91 -4.72 -11.99
CA ALA A 178 7.12 -4.02 -11.01
C ALA A 178 7.33 -2.51 -11.18
N LEU A 179 6.24 -1.77 -11.27
CA LEU A 179 6.18 -0.32 -11.09
C LEU A 179 5.57 -0.07 -9.72
N ASP A 180 6.39 0.37 -8.78
CA ASP A 180 6.00 0.58 -7.38
C ASP A 180 5.90 2.08 -7.10
N PHE A 181 4.78 2.49 -6.51
CA PHE A 181 4.55 3.84 -6.04
C PHE A 181 4.40 3.85 -4.52
N TYR A 182 5.23 4.65 -3.84
CA TYR A 182 5.27 4.83 -2.39
C TYR A 182 4.82 6.25 -2.05
N PRO A 183 3.52 6.47 -1.82
CA PRO A 183 2.97 7.83 -1.67
C PRO A 183 3.29 8.49 -0.35
N VAL A 184 3.77 7.76 0.64
CA VAL A 184 3.95 8.28 2.00
C VAL A 184 5.40 8.11 2.45
N ARG A 185 5.95 9.19 2.99
CA ARG A 185 7.17 9.20 3.80
C ARG A 185 6.81 9.55 5.23
N TYR A 186 7.53 8.99 6.19
CA TYR A 186 7.26 9.13 7.60
C TYR A 186 8.51 9.57 8.36
N ASN A 187 8.35 10.54 9.27
CA ASN A 187 9.34 10.93 10.27
C ASN A 187 8.86 10.45 11.64
N ALA A 188 9.58 9.52 12.24
CA ALA A 188 9.16 8.88 13.48
C ALA A 188 9.40 9.74 14.73
N VAL A 189 10.29 10.72 14.67
CA VAL A 189 10.60 11.62 15.80
C VAL A 189 9.51 12.68 15.95
N THR A 190 9.12 13.31 14.85
CA THR A 190 8.06 14.34 14.85
C THR A 190 6.66 13.72 14.70
N ASN A 191 6.58 12.42 14.41
CA ASN A 191 5.35 11.70 14.09
C ASN A 191 4.57 12.37 12.95
N SER A 192 5.28 12.85 11.94
CA SER A 192 4.74 13.55 10.77
C SER A 192 4.86 12.70 9.51
N ILE A 193 4.03 12.99 8.52
CA ILE A 193 4.07 12.34 7.21
C ILE A 193 4.20 13.36 6.09
N GLN A 194 4.89 12.98 5.03
CA GLN A 194 4.89 13.67 3.76
C GLN A 194 4.17 12.79 2.74
N VAL A 195 3.13 13.33 2.10
CA VAL A 195 2.29 12.57 1.15
C VAL A 195 2.47 13.15 -0.24
N MET A 196 2.77 12.27 -1.20
CA MET A 196 2.69 12.55 -2.63
C MET A 196 1.23 12.40 -3.05
N GLU A 197 0.49 13.51 -3.12
CA GLU A 197 -0.94 13.48 -3.44
C GLU A 197 -1.20 13.17 -4.91
N ASN A 198 -0.29 13.60 -5.75
CA ASN A 198 -0.39 13.36 -7.17
C ASN A 198 0.99 13.30 -7.81
N VAL A 199 1.15 12.40 -8.77
CA VAL A 199 2.31 12.34 -9.64
C VAL A 199 1.92 11.78 -11.01
N ASP A 200 2.43 12.43 -12.06
CA ASP A 200 2.37 11.94 -13.43
C ASP A 200 3.75 11.38 -13.78
N VAL A 201 3.78 10.11 -14.13
CA VAL A 201 5.02 9.37 -14.43
C VAL A 201 5.03 8.97 -15.88
N ARG A 202 6.10 9.33 -16.60
CA ARG A 202 6.40 8.82 -17.92
C ARG A 202 7.35 7.64 -17.79
N VAL A 203 7.02 6.52 -18.40
CA VAL A 203 7.88 5.34 -18.53
C VAL A 203 8.24 5.16 -20.00
N ASP A 204 9.53 5.19 -20.33
CA ASP A 204 10.06 5.00 -21.69
C ASP A 204 10.78 3.66 -21.80
N PHE A 205 10.55 2.98 -22.92
CA PHE A 205 11.24 1.77 -23.32
C PHE A 205 12.31 2.13 -24.35
N VAL A 206 13.56 2.19 -23.91
CA VAL A 206 14.68 2.62 -24.72
C VAL A 206 15.28 1.42 -25.47
N ASN A 207 15.46 1.55 -26.79
CA ASN A 207 15.99 0.51 -27.67
C ASN A 207 15.24 -0.83 -27.61
N PRO A 208 13.91 -0.87 -27.69
CA PRO A 208 13.15 -2.12 -27.66
C PRO A 208 13.40 -2.94 -28.93
N ASP A 209 13.57 -4.25 -28.78
CA ASP A 209 13.52 -5.20 -29.90
C ASP A 209 12.06 -5.63 -30.11
N LEU A 210 11.33 -4.84 -30.90
CA LEU A 210 9.91 -5.08 -31.15
C LEU A 210 9.69 -6.32 -32.02
N ILE A 211 10.65 -6.67 -32.90
CA ILE A 211 10.56 -7.87 -33.77
C ILE A 211 10.68 -9.11 -32.90
N ALA A 212 11.75 -9.21 -32.12
CA ALA A 212 11.91 -10.33 -31.21
C ALA A 212 10.78 -10.45 -30.18
N THR A 213 10.24 -9.29 -29.72
CA THR A 213 9.09 -9.27 -28.82
C THR A 213 7.85 -9.86 -29.49
N ALA A 214 7.53 -9.45 -30.70
CA ALA A 214 6.38 -9.97 -31.46
C ALA A 214 6.52 -11.47 -31.75
N ASP A 215 7.70 -11.91 -32.19
CA ASP A 215 8.02 -13.32 -32.43
C ASP A 215 7.87 -14.17 -31.19
N MET A 216 8.35 -13.70 -30.05
CA MET A 216 8.24 -14.40 -28.77
C MET A 216 6.77 -14.54 -28.35
N LEU A 217 6.02 -13.48 -28.43
CA LEU A 217 4.59 -13.47 -28.10
C LEU A 217 3.80 -14.39 -29.02
N ALA A 218 4.07 -14.40 -30.34
CA ALA A 218 3.42 -15.28 -31.27
C ALA A 218 3.67 -16.78 -30.97
N ARG A 219 4.91 -17.15 -30.59
CA ARG A 219 5.27 -18.53 -30.22
C ARG A 219 4.66 -19.00 -28.90
N THR A 220 4.39 -18.06 -27.99
CA THR A 220 3.89 -18.35 -26.65
C THR A 220 2.42 -18.02 -26.48
N ALA A 221 1.74 -17.60 -27.54
CA ALA A 221 0.34 -17.19 -27.52
C ALA A 221 -0.56 -18.30 -26.97
N SER A 222 -1.47 -17.93 -26.07
CA SER A 222 -2.49 -18.80 -25.51
C SER A 222 -3.63 -17.93 -25.01
N TRP A 223 -4.85 -18.32 -25.26
CA TRP A 223 -6.03 -17.58 -24.84
C TRP A 223 -6.10 -17.40 -23.32
N GLU A 224 -5.72 -18.43 -22.57
CA GLU A 224 -5.73 -18.41 -21.10
C GLU A 224 -4.74 -17.37 -20.56
N PHE A 225 -3.55 -17.28 -21.19
CA PHE A 225 -2.55 -16.29 -20.79
C PHE A 225 -2.90 -14.88 -21.23
N GLU A 226 -3.55 -14.69 -22.36
CA GLU A 226 -4.08 -13.37 -22.75
C GLU A 226 -5.08 -12.85 -21.71
N GLN A 227 -5.97 -13.72 -21.21
CA GLN A 227 -6.89 -13.37 -20.13
C GLN A 227 -6.16 -13.04 -18.82
N LEU A 228 -5.09 -13.75 -18.51
CA LEU A 228 -4.26 -13.47 -17.35
C LEU A 228 -3.55 -12.12 -17.49
N TYR A 229 -2.90 -11.87 -18.62
CA TYR A 229 -2.16 -10.63 -18.87
C TYR A 229 -3.07 -9.40 -18.81
N SER A 230 -4.24 -9.46 -19.46
CA SER A 230 -5.19 -8.36 -19.45
C SER A 230 -5.70 -7.96 -18.07
N ARG A 231 -5.65 -8.89 -17.09
CA ARG A 231 -6.07 -8.64 -15.70
C ARG A 231 -4.93 -8.25 -14.78
N THR A 232 -3.69 -8.64 -15.12
CA THR A 232 -2.55 -8.53 -14.20
C THR A 232 -1.49 -7.52 -14.66
N ILE A 233 -1.35 -7.31 -15.97
CA ILE A 233 -0.35 -6.40 -16.53
C ILE A 233 -1.02 -5.07 -16.87
N PHE A 234 -0.58 -4.02 -16.21
CA PHE A 234 -1.20 -2.70 -16.21
C PHE A 234 -1.21 -2.03 -17.59
N ASN A 235 -0.12 -2.15 -18.34
CA ASN A 235 0.03 -1.59 -19.70
C ASN A 235 -0.25 -2.63 -20.80
N TRP A 236 -0.96 -3.73 -20.47
CA TRP A 236 -1.32 -4.72 -21.47
C TRP A 236 -2.34 -4.15 -22.46
N ASN A 237 -2.00 -4.14 -23.73
CA ASN A 237 -2.89 -3.71 -24.80
C ASN A 237 -3.16 -4.88 -25.74
N ALA A 238 -4.35 -5.48 -25.61
CA ALA A 238 -4.77 -6.59 -26.47
C ALA A 238 -5.01 -6.15 -27.93
N ASP A 239 -5.40 -4.87 -28.14
CA ASP A 239 -5.79 -4.38 -29.47
C ASP A 239 -4.60 -4.18 -30.42
N ASN A 240 -3.42 -3.92 -29.90
CA ASN A 240 -2.20 -3.79 -30.72
C ASN A 240 -1.54 -5.13 -31.07
N ARG A 241 -2.13 -6.25 -30.64
CA ARG A 241 -1.54 -7.60 -30.74
C ARG A 241 -2.41 -8.58 -31.51
N THR A 242 -3.15 -8.11 -32.48
CA THR A 242 -3.77 -8.99 -33.49
C THR A 242 -2.66 -9.69 -34.28
N VAL A 243 -2.02 -10.69 -33.63
CA VAL A 243 -1.33 -11.73 -34.35
C VAL A 243 -2.44 -12.53 -35.03
N GLU A 244 -2.61 -12.39 -36.33
CA GLU A 244 -3.38 -13.34 -37.12
C GLU A 244 -2.77 -14.71 -36.83
N VAL A 245 -3.45 -15.49 -36.00
CA VAL A 245 -3.16 -16.92 -35.83
C VAL A 245 -3.53 -17.58 -37.15
N ARG A 246 -2.52 -17.82 -37.98
CA ARG A 246 -2.66 -18.67 -39.18
C ARG A 246 -2.60 -20.14 -38.80
#